data_8dc781a21dae2d8425067955aa88e3f1
#
_entry.id   8dc781a21dae2d8425067955aa88e3f1
#
_cell.length_a   1.000
_cell.length_b   1.000
_cell.length_c   1.000
_cell.angle_alpha   90.00
_cell.angle_beta   90.00
_cell.angle_gamma   90.00
#
_symmetry.space_group_name_H-M   'P 1'
#
loop_
_entity.id
_entity.type
_entity.pdbx_description
1 polymer ?
#
loop_
_entity_poly.entity_id
_entity_poly.type
_entity_poly.pdbx_seq_one_letter_code
_entity_poly.pdbx_strand_id
1 'polypeptide(L)'
;MAERRAREGTATSEFGVSKRENHDSSSFYDRFPAPTLLDDDTVVPCPVQDTILCGDSRDLSAIPDNSIALVVTSPPYFAGKAYETELGEGAVPASYLDYLVMLRDVFAECWRVLEPGGRIAVNIANLGRKPFRSLASDVTTILQNDLGYLLRGEIVWIKAEGASGNCAWGSYASAANPVLRDLTERIVIASKGRFDRAVKRSTREKRGLPFENSIDPDDFMAWTLDTWKIAPESAKRVGHPAPFPVELPRRCIELFTYVGDTVLDPFMGAGQTAIAAVRTGRHYVGMELDPDYVALAERRVEDARQSD
;
A
#
# COMPACT_ATOMS: atom_id res chain seq x y z
N MET A 1 -25.85 -45.89 4.64
CA MET A 1 -25.71 -44.43 4.44
C MET A 1 -24.65 -43.90 5.38
N ALA A 2 -23.47 -43.52 4.87
CA ALA A 2 -22.41 -43.00 5.71
C ALA A 2 -22.71 -41.52 5.94
N GLU A 3 -22.89 -41.15 7.21
CA GLU A 3 -22.98 -39.74 7.63
C GLU A 3 -21.75 -38.98 7.15
N ARG A 4 -21.95 -37.98 6.30
CA ARG A 4 -20.93 -36.98 5.97
C ARG A 4 -20.69 -36.14 7.24
N ARG A 5 -19.61 -36.45 7.99
CA ARG A 5 -19.10 -35.53 9.00
C ARG A 5 -18.88 -34.17 8.34
N ALA A 6 -19.51 -33.15 8.90
CA ALA A 6 -19.22 -31.76 8.54
C ALA A 6 -17.71 -31.55 8.74
N ARG A 7 -16.99 -31.12 7.68
CA ARG A 7 -15.58 -30.74 7.80
C ARG A 7 -15.53 -29.47 8.63
N GLU A 8 -15.02 -29.53 9.83
CA GLU A 8 -14.59 -28.35 10.56
C GLU A 8 -13.46 -27.69 9.75
N GLY A 9 -13.66 -26.42 9.36
CA GLY A 9 -12.60 -25.66 8.73
C GLY A 9 -11.44 -25.44 9.71
N THR A 10 -10.21 -25.53 9.23
CA THR A 10 -9.04 -25.20 10.05
C THR A 10 -9.00 -23.69 10.33
N ALA A 11 -8.40 -23.26 11.45
CA ALA A 11 -8.20 -21.84 11.76
C ALA A 11 -7.44 -21.11 10.65
N THR A 12 -6.60 -21.81 9.88
CA THR A 12 -5.85 -21.31 8.72
C THR A 12 -6.72 -21.09 7.50
N SER A 13 -7.90 -21.72 7.37
CA SER A 13 -8.81 -21.51 6.23
C SER A 13 -9.38 -20.08 6.21
N GLU A 14 -9.48 -19.41 7.33
CA GLU A 14 -9.88 -17.99 7.44
C GLU A 14 -8.83 -17.04 6.87
N PHE A 15 -7.59 -17.50 6.72
CA PHE A 15 -6.46 -16.74 6.16
C PHE A 15 -6.16 -17.07 4.68
N GLY A 16 -7.06 -17.74 3.99
CA GLY A 16 -6.89 -18.05 2.57
C GLY A 16 -5.94 -19.21 2.28
N VAL A 17 -5.74 -20.11 3.24
CA VAL A 17 -4.94 -21.34 3.04
C VAL A 17 -5.60 -22.24 2.02
N SER A 18 -4.82 -22.78 1.07
CA SER A 18 -5.31 -23.57 -0.05
C SER A 18 -6.01 -24.84 0.42
N LYS A 19 -6.97 -25.33 -0.38
CA LYS A 19 -7.68 -26.62 -0.19
C LYS A 19 -6.75 -27.86 -0.08
N ARG A 20 -5.43 -27.68 -0.17
CA ARG A 20 -4.44 -28.76 -0.08
C ARG A 20 -4.09 -29.15 1.36
N GLU A 21 -4.39 -28.30 2.34
CA GLU A 21 -4.21 -28.65 3.74
C GLU A 21 -5.42 -29.44 4.25
N ASN A 22 -5.26 -30.75 4.36
CA ASN A 22 -6.31 -31.68 4.80
C ASN A 22 -6.23 -32.03 6.30
N HIS A 23 -5.44 -31.27 7.09
CA HIS A 23 -5.27 -31.47 8.53
C HIS A 23 -5.60 -30.21 9.29
N ASP A 24 -5.98 -30.37 10.55
CA ASP A 24 -6.15 -29.27 11.48
C ASP A 24 -4.77 -28.81 11.96
N SER A 25 -4.38 -27.58 11.59
CA SER A 25 -3.12 -26.96 11.99
C SER A 25 -3.29 -25.96 13.13
N SER A 26 -4.45 -25.86 13.76
CA SER A 26 -4.74 -24.93 14.86
C SER A 26 -3.72 -25.00 15.98
N SER A 27 -3.37 -26.24 16.44
CA SER A 27 -2.38 -26.44 17.51
C SER A 27 -0.97 -25.96 17.15
N PHE A 28 -0.64 -25.84 15.86
CA PHE A 28 0.61 -25.24 15.42
C PHE A 28 0.55 -23.71 15.51
N TYR A 29 -0.55 -23.12 15.04
CA TYR A 29 -0.75 -21.66 15.05
C TYR A 29 -0.99 -21.10 16.45
N ASP A 30 -1.50 -21.89 17.40
CA ASP A 30 -1.59 -21.54 18.83
C ASP A 30 -0.23 -21.24 19.49
N ARG A 31 0.88 -21.58 18.83
CA ARG A 31 2.24 -21.26 19.28
C ARG A 31 2.67 -19.83 18.91
N PHE A 32 1.99 -19.19 17.95
CA PHE A 32 2.27 -17.81 17.59
C PHE A 32 1.55 -16.86 18.55
N PRO A 33 2.15 -15.71 18.87
CA PRO A 33 1.42 -14.68 19.61
C PRO A 33 0.14 -14.31 18.85
N ALA A 34 -1.00 -14.41 19.52
CA ALA A 34 -2.26 -13.98 18.92
C ALA A 34 -2.20 -12.47 18.64
N PRO A 35 -2.62 -12.00 17.47
CA PRO A 35 -2.68 -10.58 17.20
C PRO A 35 -3.73 -9.92 18.08
N THR A 36 -3.48 -8.69 18.51
CA THR A 36 -4.47 -7.87 19.19
C THR A 36 -5.49 -7.38 18.17
N LEU A 37 -6.73 -7.84 18.29
CA LEU A 37 -7.83 -7.40 17.43
C LEU A 37 -8.59 -6.24 18.09
N LEU A 38 -9.03 -5.29 17.27
CA LEU A 38 -9.90 -4.19 17.71
C LEU A 38 -11.36 -4.62 17.64
N ASP A 39 -12.12 -4.33 18.70
CA ASP A 39 -13.58 -4.47 18.71
C ASP A 39 -14.31 -3.22 18.20
N ASP A 40 -13.55 -2.12 17.98
CA ASP A 40 -14.10 -0.87 17.47
C ASP A 40 -14.66 -1.05 16.05
N ASP A 41 -15.88 -0.52 15.81
CA ASP A 41 -16.53 -0.46 14.50
C ASP A 41 -16.86 0.99 14.08
N THR A 42 -16.22 1.96 14.71
CA THR A 42 -16.40 3.38 14.42
C THR A 42 -15.84 3.72 13.05
N VAL A 43 -16.68 4.23 12.17
CA VAL A 43 -16.31 4.80 10.87
C VAL A 43 -16.86 6.22 10.81
N VAL A 44 -15.98 7.16 10.55
CA VAL A 44 -16.30 8.59 10.47
C VAL A 44 -16.17 9.03 9.01
N PRO A 45 -17.15 9.76 8.44
CA PRO A 45 -16.97 10.37 7.13
C PRO A 45 -15.77 11.34 7.12
N CYS A 46 -14.93 11.25 6.09
CA CYS A 46 -13.83 12.18 5.92
C CYS A 46 -14.35 13.52 5.38
N PRO A 47 -14.20 14.64 6.09
CA PRO A 47 -14.64 15.95 5.60
C PRO A 47 -13.64 16.56 4.62
N VAL A 48 -12.40 16.07 4.60
CA VAL A 48 -11.33 16.49 3.71
C VAL A 48 -11.29 15.50 2.56
N GLN A 49 -11.78 15.90 1.39
CA GLN A 49 -11.85 15.04 0.21
C GLN A 49 -11.40 15.79 -1.04
N ASP A 50 -10.89 15.05 -2.01
CA ASP A 50 -10.52 15.51 -3.35
C ASP A 50 -9.51 16.68 -3.31
N THR A 51 -8.57 16.61 -2.39
CA THR A 51 -7.56 17.64 -2.16
C THR A 51 -6.17 17.06 -1.93
N ILE A 52 -5.16 17.87 -2.24
CA ILE A 52 -3.76 17.58 -1.93
C ILE A 52 -3.27 18.68 -0.98
N LEU A 53 -2.89 18.30 0.22
CA LEU A 53 -2.38 19.19 1.25
C LEU A 53 -0.86 19.31 1.12
N CYS A 54 -0.35 20.54 1.12
CA CYS A 54 1.10 20.78 1.18
C CYS A 54 1.56 20.73 2.64
N GLY A 55 2.37 19.72 2.99
CA GLY A 55 2.83 19.58 4.37
C GLY A 55 3.50 18.25 4.68
N ASP A 56 3.90 18.11 5.92
CA ASP A 56 4.57 16.91 6.44
C ASP A 56 3.56 15.85 6.87
N SER A 57 3.66 14.66 6.31
CA SER A 57 2.73 13.55 6.55
C SER A 57 2.83 12.93 7.96
N ARG A 58 3.79 13.37 8.77
CA ARG A 58 3.84 13.08 10.21
C ARG A 58 2.76 13.84 10.99
N ASP A 59 2.10 14.81 10.35
CA ASP A 59 0.96 15.54 10.87
C ASP A 59 -0.24 15.43 9.91
N LEU A 60 -1.12 14.47 10.17
CA LEU A 60 -2.40 14.30 9.48
C LEU A 60 -3.58 14.81 10.33
N SER A 61 -3.37 15.79 11.21
CA SER A 61 -4.39 16.30 12.14
C SER A 61 -5.65 16.85 11.46
N ALA A 62 -5.54 17.30 10.21
CA ALA A 62 -6.68 17.71 9.39
C ALA A 62 -7.62 16.54 9.03
N ILE A 63 -7.17 15.28 9.14
CA ILE A 63 -7.93 14.08 8.80
C ILE A 63 -8.41 13.42 10.10
N PRO A 64 -9.72 13.22 10.29
CA PRO A 64 -10.24 12.57 11.48
C PRO A 64 -9.81 11.11 11.63
N ASP A 65 -9.79 10.62 12.86
CA ASP A 65 -9.61 9.21 13.17
C ASP A 65 -10.69 8.36 12.47
N ASN A 66 -10.33 7.16 12.03
CA ASN A 66 -11.25 6.18 11.47
C ASN A 66 -12.05 6.66 10.23
N SER A 67 -11.48 7.54 9.41
CA SER A 67 -12.15 8.17 8.26
C SER A 67 -11.63 7.74 6.89
N ILE A 68 -10.50 7.01 6.83
CA ILE A 68 -9.85 6.57 5.61
C ILE A 68 -10.05 5.07 5.41
N ALA A 69 -10.50 4.68 4.23
CA ALA A 69 -10.74 3.28 3.89
C ALA A 69 -9.45 2.53 3.49
N LEU A 70 -8.56 3.23 2.80
CA LEU A 70 -7.33 2.65 2.24
C LEU A 70 -6.24 3.71 2.20
N VAL A 71 -5.03 3.33 2.61
CA VAL A 71 -3.80 4.05 2.29
C VAL A 71 -3.09 3.30 1.17
N VAL A 72 -2.75 4.00 0.06
CA VAL A 72 -1.89 3.47 -1.01
C VAL A 72 -0.76 4.45 -1.22
N THR A 73 0.48 4.00 -1.06
CA THR A 73 1.62 4.90 -1.13
C THR A 73 2.91 4.22 -1.55
N SER A 74 3.86 5.03 -2.00
CA SER A 74 5.26 4.65 -2.20
C SER A 74 6.12 5.73 -1.56
N PRO A 75 6.67 5.49 -0.36
CA PRO A 75 7.49 6.49 0.32
C PRO A 75 8.74 6.82 -0.48
N PRO A 76 9.36 8.01 -0.28
CA PRO A 76 10.65 8.30 -0.87
C PRO A 76 11.65 7.23 -0.42
N TYR A 77 12.37 6.63 -1.39
CA TYR A 77 13.39 5.63 -1.06
C TYR A 77 14.68 6.34 -0.69
N PHE A 78 15.19 6.19 0.47
CA PHE A 78 16.45 6.78 0.95
C PHE A 78 17.66 6.31 0.08
N ALA A 79 17.63 6.71 -1.20
CA ALA A 79 18.50 6.20 -2.28
C ALA A 79 19.46 7.26 -2.85
N GLY A 80 19.51 8.45 -2.27
CA GLY A 80 20.34 9.58 -2.74
C GLY A 80 19.87 10.11 -4.11
N LYS A 81 18.57 10.11 -4.37
CA LYS A 81 18.01 10.71 -5.58
C LYS A 81 18.04 12.23 -5.48
N ALA A 82 18.10 12.92 -6.64
CA ALA A 82 18.19 14.38 -6.69
C ALA A 82 17.07 15.06 -5.90
N TYR A 83 15.83 14.59 -5.99
CA TYR A 83 14.70 15.13 -5.25
C TYR A 83 14.84 15.01 -3.72
N GLU A 84 15.56 14.00 -3.23
CA GLU A 84 15.84 13.84 -1.80
C GLU A 84 16.81 14.91 -1.29
N THR A 85 17.67 15.43 -2.14
CA THR A 85 18.61 16.52 -1.81
C THR A 85 18.03 17.91 -2.07
N GLU A 86 17.04 18.03 -2.97
CA GLU A 86 16.37 19.29 -3.32
C GLU A 86 15.36 19.75 -2.24
N LEU A 87 14.88 18.83 -1.39
CA LEU A 87 13.94 19.15 -0.29
C LEU A 87 14.54 20.03 0.82
N GLY A 88 15.86 20.31 0.79
CA GLY A 88 16.54 21.20 1.71
C GLY A 88 16.93 20.59 3.07
N GLU A 89 17.64 21.37 3.88
CA GLU A 89 18.08 20.95 5.21
C GLU A 89 16.86 20.69 6.12
N GLY A 90 16.81 19.48 6.71
CA GLY A 90 15.75 19.06 7.64
C GLY A 90 14.59 18.27 7.01
N ALA A 91 14.42 18.30 5.70
CA ALA A 91 13.40 17.50 5.00
C ALA A 91 13.89 16.09 4.68
N VAL A 92 15.21 15.91 4.46
CA VAL A 92 15.83 14.60 4.24
C VAL A 92 16.38 14.09 5.58
N PRO A 93 16.01 12.87 6.01
CA PRO A 93 16.56 12.28 7.22
C PRO A 93 18.10 12.19 7.16
N ALA A 94 18.75 12.51 8.27
CA ALA A 94 20.22 12.56 8.35
C ALA A 94 20.87 11.18 8.26
N SER A 95 20.13 10.14 8.64
CA SER A 95 20.58 8.75 8.60
C SER A 95 19.46 7.82 8.14
N TYR A 96 19.83 6.59 7.75
CA TYR A 96 18.85 5.56 7.44
C TYR A 96 17.95 5.22 8.64
N LEU A 97 18.46 5.28 9.86
CA LEU A 97 17.65 5.06 11.06
C LEU A 97 16.64 6.20 11.27
N ASP A 98 17.04 7.45 11.06
CA ASP A 98 16.12 8.60 11.11
C ASP A 98 15.04 8.47 10.02
N TYR A 99 15.40 7.97 8.85
CA TYR A 99 14.44 7.66 7.78
C TYR A 99 13.42 6.60 8.20
N LEU A 100 13.84 5.51 8.86
CA LEU A 100 12.92 4.52 9.39
C LEU A 100 12.02 5.08 10.49
N VAL A 101 12.54 5.97 11.34
CA VAL A 101 11.74 6.70 12.34
C VAL A 101 10.69 7.59 11.67
N MET A 102 11.06 8.34 10.64
CA MET A 102 10.12 9.13 9.85
C MET A 102 9.00 8.24 9.24
N LEU A 103 9.34 7.11 8.63
CA LEU A 103 8.34 6.19 8.09
C LEU A 103 7.40 5.64 9.16
N ARG A 104 7.95 5.28 10.34
CA ARG A 104 7.14 4.83 11.47
C ARG A 104 6.14 5.90 11.90
N ASP A 105 6.57 7.14 12.01
CA ASP A 105 5.73 8.24 12.47
C ASP A 105 4.62 8.55 11.45
N VAL A 106 4.92 8.54 10.15
CA VAL A 106 3.90 8.65 9.08
C VAL A 106 2.92 7.48 9.12
N PHE A 107 3.40 6.25 9.26
CA PHE A 107 2.51 5.09 9.29
C PHE A 107 1.71 4.98 10.60
N ALA A 108 2.16 5.60 11.68
CA ALA A 108 1.37 5.76 12.90
C ALA A 108 0.18 6.72 12.68
N GLU A 109 0.38 7.83 11.98
CA GLU A 109 -0.72 8.70 11.58
C GLU A 109 -1.66 8.00 10.58
N CYS A 110 -1.13 7.23 9.63
CA CYS A 110 -1.95 6.39 8.77
C CYS A 110 -2.81 5.38 9.57
N TRP A 111 -2.23 4.78 10.63
CA TRP A 111 -3.00 3.92 11.54
C TRP A 111 -4.15 4.69 12.20
N ARG A 112 -3.90 5.88 12.71
CA ARG A 112 -4.91 6.69 13.38
C ARG A 112 -6.10 6.97 12.46
N VAL A 113 -5.84 7.45 11.23
CA VAL A 113 -6.87 7.88 10.28
C VAL A 113 -7.58 6.73 9.58
N LEU A 114 -6.95 5.56 9.44
CA LEU A 114 -7.61 4.38 8.85
C LEU A 114 -8.81 3.93 9.69
N GLU A 115 -9.92 3.58 9.05
CA GLU A 115 -11.03 2.91 9.73
C GLU A 115 -10.62 1.51 10.22
N PRO A 116 -11.25 0.94 11.26
CA PRO A 116 -10.96 -0.42 11.71
C PRO A 116 -11.19 -1.44 10.58
N GLY A 117 -10.15 -2.21 10.25
CA GLY A 117 -10.11 -3.11 9.11
C GLY A 117 -9.81 -2.42 7.77
N GLY A 118 -9.60 -1.09 7.76
CA GLY A 118 -9.02 -0.37 6.63
C GLY A 118 -7.60 -0.85 6.34
N ARG A 119 -7.14 -0.71 5.11
CA ARG A 119 -5.88 -1.29 4.66
C ARG A 119 -4.84 -0.23 4.34
N ILE A 120 -3.58 -0.63 4.51
CA ILE A 120 -2.43 0.10 3.98
C ILE A 120 -1.73 -0.79 2.95
N ALA A 121 -1.41 -0.21 1.79
CA ALA A 121 -0.65 -0.81 0.70
C ALA A 121 0.59 0.04 0.46
N VAL A 122 1.76 -0.46 0.85
CA VAL A 122 3.03 0.28 0.73
C VAL A 122 3.89 -0.36 -0.34
N ASN A 123 4.10 0.37 -1.45
CA ASN A 123 4.98 -0.06 -2.53
C ASN A 123 6.43 0.34 -2.23
N ILE A 124 7.36 -0.60 -2.32
CA ILE A 124 8.73 -0.44 -1.86
C ILE A 124 9.71 -1.11 -2.82
N ALA A 125 10.75 -0.37 -3.22
CA ALA A 125 11.96 -0.93 -3.81
C ALA A 125 13.02 -1.18 -2.72
N ASN A 126 13.71 -2.31 -2.80
CA ASN A 126 14.87 -2.57 -1.95
C ASN A 126 16.08 -1.76 -2.41
N LEU A 127 17.00 -1.46 -1.47
CA LEU A 127 18.07 -0.50 -1.66
C LEU A 127 19.42 -1.16 -1.82
N GLY A 128 20.26 -0.51 -2.62
CA GLY A 128 21.68 -0.79 -2.71
C GLY A 128 22.01 -2.18 -3.23
N ARG A 129 23.32 -2.44 -3.35
CA ARG A 129 23.85 -3.72 -3.81
C ARG A 129 25.09 -4.13 -3.03
N LYS A 130 25.74 -3.16 -2.42
CA LYS A 130 26.94 -3.36 -1.59
C LYS A 130 26.97 -2.31 -0.46
N PRO A 131 26.36 -2.62 0.67
CA PRO A 131 25.51 -3.76 1.00
C PRO A 131 24.10 -3.65 0.39
N PHE A 132 23.44 -4.77 0.11
CA PHE A 132 22.00 -4.83 -0.14
C PHE A 132 21.25 -4.56 1.15
N ARG A 133 20.17 -3.77 1.06
CA ARG A 133 19.29 -3.50 2.19
C ARG A 133 17.84 -3.76 1.80
N SER A 134 17.18 -4.62 2.56
CA SER A 134 15.78 -4.97 2.34
C SER A 134 14.86 -3.96 3.02
N LEU A 135 14.61 -2.83 2.38
CA LEU A 135 13.67 -1.83 2.87
C LEU A 135 12.26 -2.42 3.06
N ALA A 136 11.86 -3.38 2.20
CA ALA A 136 10.59 -4.07 2.36
C ALA A 136 10.50 -4.82 3.71
N SER A 137 11.57 -5.46 4.17
CA SER A 137 11.61 -6.11 5.48
C SER A 137 11.55 -5.09 6.63
N ASP A 138 12.27 -3.97 6.50
CA ASP A 138 12.25 -2.91 7.52
C ASP A 138 10.84 -2.31 7.65
N VAL A 139 10.18 -2.00 6.53
CA VAL A 139 8.78 -1.51 6.53
C VAL A 139 7.80 -2.55 7.08
N THR A 140 7.97 -3.83 6.73
CA THR A 140 7.16 -4.92 7.30
C THR A 140 7.31 -4.97 8.82
N THR A 141 8.54 -4.80 9.33
CA THR A 141 8.82 -4.77 10.77
C THR A 141 8.14 -3.57 11.44
N ILE A 142 8.24 -2.38 10.86
CA ILE A 142 7.56 -1.17 11.34
C ILE A 142 6.05 -1.41 11.42
N LEU A 143 5.44 -1.87 10.34
CA LEU A 143 3.99 -2.07 10.29
C LEU A 143 3.54 -3.12 11.31
N GLN A 144 4.17 -4.29 11.31
CA GLN A 144 3.75 -5.44 12.13
C GLN A 144 4.17 -5.31 13.60
N ASN A 145 5.45 -5.03 13.86
CA ASN A 145 6.01 -5.14 15.19
C ASN A 145 5.92 -3.83 15.97
N ASP A 146 6.16 -2.69 15.31
CA ASP A 146 6.17 -1.40 16.00
C ASP A 146 4.77 -0.80 16.11
N LEU A 147 3.94 -0.94 15.07
CA LEU A 147 2.62 -0.31 14.97
C LEU A 147 1.43 -1.27 15.12
N GLY A 148 1.67 -2.57 15.12
CA GLY A 148 0.63 -3.58 15.34
C GLY A 148 -0.37 -3.74 14.20
N TYR A 149 -0.01 -3.36 12.98
CA TYR A 149 -0.82 -3.71 11.81
C TYR A 149 -0.87 -5.22 11.62
N LEU A 150 -2.00 -5.72 11.15
CA LEU A 150 -2.17 -7.12 10.76
C LEU A 150 -1.73 -7.30 9.32
N LEU A 151 -0.62 -7.99 9.09
CA LEU A 151 -0.16 -8.28 7.73
C LEU A 151 -1.21 -9.11 6.97
N ARG A 152 -1.47 -8.74 5.70
CA ARG A 152 -2.42 -9.42 4.82
C ARG A 152 -1.74 -10.18 3.68
N GLY A 153 -0.49 -9.89 3.42
CA GLY A 153 0.33 -10.48 2.38
C GLY A 153 1.26 -9.46 1.74
N GLU A 154 1.97 -9.91 0.76
CA GLU A 154 2.88 -9.12 -0.06
C GLU A 154 2.60 -9.42 -1.53
N ILE A 155 2.54 -8.39 -2.37
CA ILE A 155 2.44 -8.53 -3.81
C ILE A 155 3.80 -8.19 -4.43
N VAL A 156 4.28 -9.04 -5.32
CA VAL A 156 5.49 -8.80 -6.11
C VAL A 156 5.09 -8.09 -7.40
N TRP A 157 5.38 -6.80 -7.49
CA TRP A 157 5.23 -6.06 -8.73
C TRP A 157 6.41 -6.33 -9.67
N ILE A 158 6.16 -6.99 -10.79
CA ILE A 158 7.12 -7.32 -11.83
C ILE A 158 7.09 -6.21 -12.89
N LYS A 159 8.16 -5.39 -12.95
CA LYS A 159 8.27 -4.21 -13.83
C LYS A 159 8.68 -4.54 -15.25
N ALA A 160 9.42 -5.62 -15.45
CA ALA A 160 9.94 -6.03 -16.76
C ALA A 160 10.21 -7.52 -16.81
N GLU A 161 10.32 -8.08 -18.01
CA GLU A 161 10.69 -9.47 -18.26
C GLU A 161 12.09 -9.56 -18.90
N GLY A 162 12.80 -10.67 -18.63
CA GLY A 162 14.08 -10.99 -19.26
C GLY A 162 15.26 -10.16 -18.76
N ALA A 163 16.25 -9.98 -19.64
CA ALA A 163 17.56 -9.41 -19.32
C ALA A 163 17.64 -7.87 -19.35
N SER A 164 16.51 -7.16 -19.38
CA SER A 164 16.41 -5.72 -19.63
C SER A 164 16.75 -4.80 -18.44
N GLY A 165 17.29 -5.33 -17.36
CA GLY A 165 17.70 -4.49 -16.20
C GLY A 165 18.89 -3.59 -16.54
N ASN A 166 18.78 -2.31 -16.21
CA ASN A 166 19.82 -1.28 -16.45
C ASN A 166 20.96 -1.30 -15.43
N CYS A 167 21.26 -2.41 -14.81
CA CYS A 167 22.24 -2.49 -13.75
C CYS A 167 23.51 -3.21 -14.20
N ALA A 168 24.64 -2.81 -13.63
CA ALA A 168 25.91 -3.53 -13.79
C ALA A 168 25.77 -4.98 -13.29
N TRP A 169 26.29 -5.93 -14.09
CA TRP A 169 26.23 -7.37 -13.77
C TRP A 169 27.26 -7.81 -12.73
N GLY A 170 28.12 -6.91 -12.29
CA GLY A 170 29.30 -7.29 -11.52
C GLY A 170 30.31 -8.02 -12.42
N SER A 171 30.71 -9.23 -12.05
CA SER A 171 31.50 -10.08 -12.93
C SER A 171 30.58 -10.84 -13.90
N TYR A 172 30.67 -10.51 -15.20
CA TYR A 172 29.88 -11.17 -16.24
C TYR A 172 30.37 -12.62 -16.43
N ALA A 173 29.42 -13.55 -16.45
CA ALA A 173 29.65 -14.99 -16.65
C ALA A 173 30.72 -15.60 -15.73
N SER A 174 30.92 -15.03 -14.53
CA SER A 174 31.93 -15.46 -13.57
C SER A 174 31.35 -15.50 -12.17
N ALA A 175 31.69 -16.53 -11.41
CA ALA A 175 31.29 -16.69 -10.02
C ALA A 175 32.00 -15.71 -9.05
N ALA A 176 32.95 -14.90 -9.53
CA ALA A 176 33.74 -14.03 -8.66
C ALA A 176 32.89 -12.98 -7.93
N ASN A 177 31.91 -12.36 -8.62
CA ASN A 177 31.03 -11.37 -8.03
C ASN A 177 29.83 -11.04 -8.93
N PRO A 178 28.94 -12.01 -9.25
CA PRO A 178 27.71 -11.70 -9.98
C PRO A 178 26.79 -10.82 -9.12
N VAL A 179 26.14 -9.83 -9.72
CA VAL A 179 25.18 -8.94 -9.06
C VAL A 179 23.77 -9.29 -9.51
N LEU A 180 22.85 -9.51 -8.55
CA LEU A 180 21.44 -9.71 -8.84
C LEU A 180 20.84 -8.37 -9.28
N ARG A 181 20.02 -8.42 -10.34
CA ARG A 181 19.39 -7.24 -10.93
C ARG A 181 17.91 -7.20 -10.58
N ASP A 182 17.47 -6.10 -9.95
CA ASP A 182 16.10 -5.96 -9.51
C ASP A 182 15.17 -5.60 -10.67
N LEU A 183 14.18 -6.43 -10.90
CA LEU A 183 13.07 -6.18 -11.83
C LEU A 183 11.73 -6.05 -11.08
N THR A 184 11.77 -6.06 -9.76
CA THR A 184 10.56 -6.11 -8.93
C THR A 184 10.58 -5.06 -7.84
N GLU A 185 9.38 -4.69 -7.41
CA GLU A 185 9.13 -4.02 -6.13
C GLU A 185 8.16 -4.85 -5.30
N ARG A 186 7.99 -4.49 -4.04
CA ARG A 186 7.11 -5.18 -3.09
C ARG A 186 6.01 -4.24 -2.65
N ILE A 187 4.76 -4.71 -2.72
CA ILE A 187 3.62 -4.00 -2.15
C ILE A 187 3.21 -4.76 -0.89
N VAL A 188 3.56 -4.22 0.26
CA VAL A 188 3.19 -4.80 1.56
C VAL A 188 1.77 -4.39 1.89
N ILE A 189 0.89 -5.37 2.13
CA ILE A 189 -0.51 -5.15 2.47
C ILE A 189 -0.73 -5.49 3.94
N ALA A 190 -1.29 -4.53 4.68
CA ALA A 190 -1.65 -4.73 6.08
C ALA A 190 -3.00 -4.07 6.40
N SER A 191 -3.59 -4.38 7.55
CA SER A 191 -4.87 -3.82 7.98
C SER A 191 -4.83 -3.33 9.42
N LYS A 192 -5.62 -2.30 9.74
CA LYS A 192 -5.76 -1.73 11.08
C LYS A 192 -6.61 -2.64 11.95
N GLY A 193 -5.98 -3.39 12.86
CA GLY A 193 -6.59 -4.09 14.00
C GLY A 193 -7.69 -5.11 13.71
N ARG A 194 -8.08 -5.31 12.44
CA ARG A 194 -9.08 -6.31 12.01
C ARG A 194 -8.70 -6.89 10.66
N PHE A 195 -9.11 -8.14 10.40
CA PHE A 195 -8.88 -8.79 9.11
C PHE A 195 -9.91 -8.37 8.05
N ASP A 196 -11.14 -8.07 8.46
CA ASP A 196 -12.25 -7.57 7.64
C ASP A 196 -12.53 -6.09 7.92
N ARG A 197 -13.26 -5.41 7.04
CA ARG A 197 -13.81 -4.08 7.32
C ARG A 197 -14.79 -4.19 8.50
N ALA A 198 -14.64 -3.34 9.53
CA ALA A 198 -15.41 -3.43 10.77
C ALA A 198 -16.93 -3.35 10.52
N VAL A 199 -17.35 -2.48 9.62
CA VAL A 199 -18.76 -2.32 9.26
C VAL A 199 -19.08 -3.15 8.02
N LYS A 200 -19.92 -4.18 8.18
CA LYS A 200 -20.36 -5.05 7.09
C LYS A 200 -21.17 -4.28 6.05
N ARG A 201 -21.12 -4.71 4.78
CA ARG A 201 -21.80 -4.06 3.64
C ARG A 201 -23.25 -3.70 3.91
N SER A 202 -24.05 -4.63 4.45
CA SER A 202 -25.48 -4.39 4.76
C SER A 202 -25.71 -3.38 5.89
N THR A 203 -24.73 -3.18 6.76
CA THR A 203 -24.78 -2.16 7.82
C THR A 203 -24.30 -0.82 7.29
N ARG A 204 -23.30 -0.81 6.39
CA ARG A 204 -22.81 0.40 5.71
C ARG A 204 -23.96 1.08 4.94
N GLU A 205 -24.72 0.32 4.15
CA GLU A 205 -25.90 0.81 3.44
C GLU A 205 -26.91 1.50 4.38
N LYS A 206 -27.24 0.86 5.51
CA LYS A 206 -28.15 1.43 6.52
C LYS A 206 -27.61 2.68 7.20
N ARG A 207 -26.29 2.81 7.33
CA ARG A 207 -25.61 3.97 7.93
C ARG A 207 -25.33 5.08 6.91
N GLY A 208 -25.69 4.92 5.63
CA GLY A 208 -25.37 5.87 4.56
C GLY A 208 -23.87 5.95 4.22
N LEU A 209 -23.10 4.91 4.53
CA LEU A 209 -21.70 4.80 4.21
C LEU A 209 -21.51 4.13 2.83
N PRO A 210 -20.41 4.35 2.12
CA PRO A 210 -20.07 3.66 0.88
C PRO A 210 -20.13 2.13 1.01
N PHE A 211 -20.82 1.43 0.07
CA PHE A 211 -21.04 -0.02 0.14
C PHE A 211 -21.03 -0.74 -1.22
N GLU A 212 -20.93 0.00 -2.33
CA GLU A 212 -20.95 -0.57 -3.68
C GLU A 212 -19.57 -1.01 -4.13
N ASN A 213 -19.46 -2.26 -4.64
CA ASN A 213 -18.25 -2.74 -5.29
C ASN A 213 -18.27 -2.37 -6.77
N SER A 214 -17.11 -2.05 -7.33
CA SER A 214 -16.93 -1.80 -8.78
C SER A 214 -16.05 -2.84 -9.46
N ILE A 215 -15.30 -3.63 -8.69
CA ILE A 215 -14.36 -4.60 -9.27
C ILE A 215 -15.08 -5.69 -10.07
N ASP A 216 -14.57 -5.94 -11.29
CA ASP A 216 -15.02 -7.06 -12.10
C ASP A 216 -14.57 -8.40 -11.51
N PRO A 217 -15.38 -9.49 -11.59
CA PRO A 217 -15.01 -10.81 -11.08
C PRO A 217 -13.71 -11.38 -11.66
N ASP A 218 -13.44 -11.17 -12.95
CA ASP A 218 -12.22 -11.66 -13.60
C ASP A 218 -10.99 -10.89 -13.12
N ASP A 219 -11.11 -9.56 -12.96
CA ASP A 219 -10.10 -8.69 -12.36
C ASP A 219 -9.85 -9.09 -10.90
N PHE A 220 -10.91 -9.37 -10.13
CA PHE A 220 -10.75 -9.86 -8.76
C PHE A 220 -9.93 -11.15 -8.69
N MET A 221 -10.22 -12.11 -9.55
CA MET A 221 -9.47 -13.38 -9.62
C MET A 221 -8.01 -13.18 -10.03
N ALA A 222 -7.74 -12.23 -10.93
CA ALA A 222 -6.40 -11.92 -11.40
C ALA A 222 -5.59 -11.11 -10.38
N TRP A 223 -6.23 -10.14 -9.70
CA TRP A 223 -5.50 -9.19 -8.83
C TRP A 223 -5.35 -9.68 -7.39
N THR A 224 -6.06 -10.72 -6.99
CA THR A 224 -5.82 -11.41 -5.71
C THR A 224 -4.63 -12.37 -5.74
N LEU A 225 -3.93 -12.49 -6.89
CA LEU A 225 -2.64 -13.17 -6.96
C LEU A 225 -1.53 -12.31 -6.35
N ASP A 226 -0.53 -12.95 -5.79
CA ASP A 226 0.62 -12.30 -5.15
C ASP A 226 1.68 -11.78 -6.13
N THR A 227 1.40 -11.81 -7.43
CA THR A 227 2.28 -11.33 -8.49
C THR A 227 1.52 -10.47 -9.49
N TRP A 228 1.98 -9.23 -9.68
CA TRP A 228 1.43 -8.33 -10.68
C TRP A 228 2.47 -7.96 -11.74
N LYS A 229 2.12 -8.16 -13.01
CA LYS A 229 2.91 -7.68 -14.14
C LYS A 229 2.31 -6.36 -14.61
N ILE A 230 2.98 -5.25 -14.34
CA ILE A 230 2.56 -3.91 -14.71
C ILE A 230 3.78 -3.18 -15.26
N ALA A 231 3.68 -2.60 -16.46
CA ALA A 231 4.75 -1.80 -17.04
C ALA A 231 5.04 -0.58 -16.16
N PRO A 232 6.33 -0.24 -15.93
CA PRO A 232 6.68 0.93 -15.13
C PRO A 232 6.27 2.23 -15.85
N GLU A 233 6.01 3.26 -15.07
CA GLU A 233 5.73 4.59 -15.58
C GLU A 233 7.01 5.32 -16.01
N SER A 234 6.91 6.22 -16.98
CA SER A 234 8.03 7.02 -17.44
C SER A 234 8.21 8.26 -16.58
N ALA A 235 9.32 8.34 -15.83
CA ALA A 235 9.68 9.52 -15.04
C ALA A 235 9.68 10.81 -15.87
N LYS A 236 10.21 10.75 -17.11
CA LYS A 236 10.26 11.90 -18.03
C LYS A 236 8.85 12.36 -18.47
N ARG A 237 7.92 11.42 -18.68
CA ARG A 237 6.54 11.73 -19.10
C ARG A 237 5.74 12.33 -17.95
N VAL A 238 5.96 11.84 -16.75
CA VAL A 238 5.22 12.26 -15.54
C VAL A 238 5.77 13.55 -14.94
N GLY A 239 7.05 13.83 -15.13
CA GLY A 239 7.73 14.96 -14.46
C GLY A 239 8.09 14.67 -13.00
N HIS A 240 8.13 13.39 -12.61
CA HIS A 240 8.51 12.94 -11.26
C HIS A 240 9.56 11.84 -11.37
N PRO A 241 10.61 11.81 -10.53
CA PRO A 241 11.76 10.93 -10.71
C PRO A 241 11.50 9.43 -10.49
N ALA A 242 10.45 9.08 -9.75
CA ALA A 242 10.15 7.68 -9.44
C ALA A 242 8.62 7.41 -9.34
N PRO A 243 7.83 7.68 -10.39
CA PRO A 243 6.39 7.45 -10.33
C PRO A 243 6.10 5.95 -10.49
N PHE A 244 5.22 5.40 -9.65
CA PHE A 244 4.58 4.13 -9.98
C PHE A 244 3.43 4.36 -10.98
N PRO A 245 3.03 3.35 -11.78
CA PRO A 245 1.92 3.50 -12.72
C PRO A 245 0.57 3.64 -12.01
N VAL A 246 -0.36 4.41 -12.57
CA VAL A 246 -1.74 4.58 -12.05
C VAL A 246 -2.47 3.23 -11.86
N GLU A 247 -2.13 2.24 -12.67
CA GLU A 247 -2.69 0.89 -12.59
C GLU A 247 -2.42 0.20 -11.23
N LEU A 248 -1.30 0.49 -10.59
CA LEU A 248 -0.96 -0.11 -9.28
C LEU A 248 -1.94 0.35 -8.19
N PRO A 249 -2.12 1.65 -7.89
CA PRO A 249 -3.12 2.09 -6.94
C PRO A 249 -4.55 1.78 -7.39
N ARG A 250 -4.87 1.77 -8.70
CA ARG A 250 -6.18 1.36 -9.20
C ARG A 250 -6.55 -0.03 -8.72
N ARG A 251 -5.68 -1.01 -8.86
CA ARG A 251 -5.92 -2.38 -8.38
C ARG A 251 -6.13 -2.45 -6.86
N CYS A 252 -5.30 -1.75 -6.09
CA CYS A 252 -5.48 -1.69 -4.64
C CYS A 252 -6.83 -1.06 -4.26
N ILE A 253 -7.21 0.03 -4.92
CA ILE A 253 -8.46 0.75 -4.67
C ILE A 253 -9.68 -0.14 -4.97
N GLU A 254 -9.71 -0.77 -6.13
CA GLU A 254 -10.80 -1.67 -6.53
C GLU A 254 -10.93 -2.89 -5.61
N LEU A 255 -9.79 -3.48 -5.20
CA LEU A 255 -9.78 -4.64 -4.30
C LEU A 255 -10.23 -4.32 -2.88
N PHE A 256 -9.92 -3.12 -2.35
CA PHE A 256 -9.99 -2.88 -0.91
C PHE A 256 -10.97 -1.77 -0.49
N THR A 257 -11.63 -1.11 -1.44
CA THR A 257 -12.58 -0.03 -1.15
C THR A 257 -13.91 -0.17 -1.88
N TYR A 258 -14.93 0.50 -1.36
CA TYR A 258 -16.22 0.69 -2.03
C TYR A 258 -16.19 2.01 -2.82
N VAL A 259 -17.07 2.13 -3.83
CA VAL A 259 -17.30 3.40 -4.55
C VAL A 259 -17.72 4.48 -3.54
N GLY A 260 -17.09 5.65 -3.61
CA GLY A 260 -17.29 6.75 -2.66
C GLY A 260 -16.50 6.66 -1.36
N ASP A 261 -15.71 5.61 -1.13
CA ASP A 261 -14.74 5.57 -0.02
C ASP A 261 -13.61 6.61 -0.25
N THR A 262 -12.95 7.04 0.83
CA THR A 262 -11.80 7.96 0.76
C THR A 262 -10.48 7.18 0.85
N VAL A 263 -9.56 7.47 -0.07
CA VAL A 263 -8.21 6.91 -0.15
C VAL A 263 -7.19 7.97 0.22
N LEU A 264 -6.17 7.61 0.99
CA LEU A 264 -5.07 8.50 1.38
C LEU A 264 -3.75 8.05 0.72
N ASP A 265 -3.00 9.01 0.21
CA ASP A 265 -1.58 8.84 -0.10
C ASP A 265 -0.76 9.88 0.67
N PRO A 266 -0.01 9.47 1.72
CA PRO A 266 0.81 10.38 2.51
C PRO A 266 2.10 10.84 1.81
N PHE A 267 2.41 10.29 0.61
CA PHE A 267 3.55 10.71 -0.22
C PHE A 267 3.08 10.84 -1.68
N MET A 268 2.18 11.80 -1.91
CA MET A 268 1.37 11.91 -3.13
C MET A 268 2.20 12.06 -4.40
N GLY A 269 3.36 12.74 -4.34
CA GLY A 269 4.22 12.97 -5.49
C GLY A 269 3.43 13.57 -6.67
N ALA A 270 3.44 12.87 -7.81
CA ALA A 270 2.78 13.34 -9.02
C ALA A 270 1.29 12.91 -9.15
N GLY A 271 0.62 12.47 -8.08
CA GLY A 271 -0.82 12.28 -8.03
C GLY A 271 -1.37 10.97 -8.59
N GLN A 272 -0.56 9.91 -8.71
CA GLN A 272 -1.00 8.64 -9.27
C GLN A 272 -2.18 8.02 -8.52
N THR A 273 -2.12 8.04 -7.19
CA THR A 273 -3.18 7.51 -6.31
C THR A 273 -4.46 8.34 -6.45
N ALA A 274 -4.36 9.66 -6.51
CA ALA A 274 -5.51 10.54 -6.71
C ALA A 274 -6.18 10.32 -8.07
N ILE A 275 -5.40 10.18 -9.15
CA ILE A 275 -5.90 9.87 -10.50
C ILE A 275 -6.65 8.52 -10.48
N ALA A 276 -6.09 7.50 -9.83
CA ALA A 276 -6.73 6.20 -9.73
C ALA A 276 -8.04 6.27 -8.93
N ALA A 277 -8.07 7.04 -7.84
CA ALA A 277 -9.28 7.25 -7.03
C ALA A 277 -10.39 7.91 -7.85
N VAL A 278 -10.09 9.00 -8.56
CA VAL A 278 -11.05 9.71 -9.44
C VAL A 278 -11.63 8.74 -10.48
N ARG A 279 -10.80 8.02 -11.22
CA ARG A 279 -11.22 7.07 -12.27
C ARG A 279 -12.04 5.89 -11.78
N THR A 280 -11.98 5.60 -10.49
CA THR A 280 -12.72 4.49 -9.89
C THR A 280 -13.90 4.96 -9.03
N GLY A 281 -14.21 6.27 -9.04
CA GLY A 281 -15.32 6.85 -8.28
C GLY A 281 -15.08 6.86 -6.77
N ARG A 282 -13.81 6.98 -6.35
CA ARG A 282 -13.43 7.17 -4.94
C ARG A 282 -12.95 8.60 -4.72
N HIS A 283 -13.08 9.05 -3.46
CA HIS A 283 -12.45 10.29 -3.02
C HIS A 283 -10.99 10.04 -2.66
N TYR A 284 -10.19 11.10 -2.69
CA TYR A 284 -8.78 11.03 -2.28
C TYR A 284 -8.42 12.16 -1.32
N VAL A 285 -7.40 11.91 -0.52
CA VAL A 285 -6.60 12.92 0.19
C VAL A 285 -5.14 12.65 -0.12
N GLY A 286 -4.40 13.67 -0.49
CA GLY A 286 -2.96 13.59 -0.70
C GLY A 286 -2.22 14.46 0.30
N MET A 287 -1.05 14.00 0.72
CA MET A 287 -0.04 14.84 1.39
C MET A 287 1.21 14.87 0.52
N GLU A 288 1.77 16.06 0.33
CA GLU A 288 3.03 16.26 -0.39
C GLU A 288 3.79 17.42 0.23
N LEU A 289 5.07 17.21 0.45
CA LEU A 289 5.92 18.22 1.09
C LEU A 289 6.34 19.33 0.12
N ASP A 290 6.57 18.97 -1.15
CA ASP A 290 7.02 19.88 -2.19
C ASP A 290 5.83 20.58 -2.89
N PRO A 291 5.71 21.91 -2.81
CA PRO A 291 4.62 22.64 -3.43
C PRO A 291 4.60 22.53 -4.97
N ASP A 292 5.74 22.30 -5.63
CA ASP A 292 5.79 22.10 -7.07
C ASP A 292 5.19 20.75 -7.47
N TYR A 293 5.40 19.71 -6.66
CA TYR A 293 4.74 18.40 -6.83
C TYR A 293 3.25 18.47 -6.49
N VAL A 294 2.83 19.25 -5.49
CA VAL A 294 1.40 19.53 -5.24
C VAL A 294 0.76 20.10 -6.50
N ALA A 295 1.32 21.19 -7.05
CA ALA A 295 0.79 21.83 -8.25
C ALA A 295 0.82 20.90 -9.49
N LEU A 296 1.83 20.03 -9.60
CA LEU A 296 1.90 19.03 -10.66
C LEU A 296 0.76 18.00 -10.51
N ALA A 297 0.57 17.46 -9.31
CA ALA A 297 -0.44 16.46 -9.04
C ALA A 297 -1.86 17.02 -9.26
N GLU A 298 -2.16 18.22 -8.80
CA GLU A 298 -3.45 18.89 -9.01
C GLU A 298 -3.78 19.02 -10.50
N ARG A 299 -2.83 19.53 -11.31
CA ARG A 299 -3.02 19.63 -12.78
C ARG A 299 -3.32 18.27 -13.40
N ARG A 300 -2.56 17.23 -13.03
CA ARG A 300 -2.74 15.88 -13.59
C ARG A 300 -4.05 15.23 -13.18
N VAL A 301 -4.52 15.49 -11.97
CA VAL A 301 -5.83 15.03 -11.51
C VAL A 301 -6.94 15.74 -12.28
N GLU A 302 -6.81 17.05 -12.50
CA GLU A 302 -7.79 17.81 -13.30
C GLU A 302 -7.85 17.32 -14.76
N ASP A 303 -6.68 17.07 -15.38
CA ASP A 303 -6.61 16.46 -16.72
C ASP A 303 -7.29 15.10 -16.78
N ALA A 304 -7.16 14.29 -15.72
CA ALA A 304 -7.81 12.99 -15.62
C ALA A 304 -9.34 13.12 -15.53
N ARG A 305 -9.86 14.08 -14.76
CA ARG A 305 -11.31 14.37 -14.65
C ARG A 305 -11.94 14.79 -15.96
N GLN A 306 -11.16 15.48 -16.84
CA GLN A 306 -11.65 15.94 -18.14
C GLN A 306 -11.57 14.87 -19.24
N SER A 307 -10.84 13.78 -19.00
CA SER A 307 -10.58 12.72 -20.00
C SER A 307 -11.52 11.52 -19.84
N ASP A 308 -12.27 11.43 -18.76
CA ASP A 308 -13.31 10.44 -18.48
C ASP A 308 -14.71 11.01 -18.85
#